data_2ea94f2787dc0235d2dd7e37d263c661
#
_entry.id   2ea94f2787dc0235d2dd7e37d263c661
#
_cell.length_a   1.000
_cell.length_b   1.000
_cell.length_c   1.000
_cell.angle_alpha   90.00
_cell.angle_beta   90.00
_cell.angle_gamma   90.00
#
_symmetry.space_group_name_H-M   'P 1'
#
loop_
_entity.id
_entity.type
_entity.pdbx_description
1 polymer ?
#
loop_
_entity_poly.entity_id
_entity_poly.type
_entity_poly.pdbx_seq_one_letter_code
_entity_poly.pdbx_strand_id
1 'polypeptide(L)'
;MQTIDHRILGEFLENRFEDNVPDILRRAFILGAVEPDWNLITYFHGWKPGAKLRGHNYENVLPAMRRLYESLQDKATMGLWDYYRLGKLTHYIADSFTYPHNGNFAGSLAAHCAYEVTLHRRFSQMLFGKTAEICTDIKSFCDIEELHEQYM
;
A
#
# COMPACT_ATOMS: atom_id res chain seq x y z
N MET A 1 -0.69 -5.81 5.56
CA MET A 1 0.72 -6.16 5.92
C MET A 1 1.03 -5.54 7.29
N GLN A 2 2.14 -5.93 7.97
CA GLN A 2 2.56 -5.23 9.19
C GLN A 2 3.15 -3.86 8.85
N THR A 3 3.00 -2.87 9.73
CA THR A 3 3.57 -1.52 9.55
C THR A 3 5.07 -1.54 9.21
N ILE A 4 5.82 -2.48 9.78
CA ILE A 4 7.24 -2.64 9.49
C ILE A 4 7.48 -3.09 8.04
N ASP A 5 6.59 -3.90 7.46
CA ASP A 5 6.70 -4.34 6.07
C ASP A 5 6.44 -3.19 5.10
N HIS A 6 5.48 -2.32 5.41
CA HIS A 6 5.22 -1.11 4.64
C HIS A 6 6.42 -0.15 4.67
N ARG A 7 7.09 -0.06 5.83
CA ARG A 7 8.32 0.72 5.94
C ARG A 7 9.44 0.12 5.10
N ILE A 8 9.68 -1.19 5.20
CA ILE A 8 10.70 -1.90 4.42
C ILE A 8 10.43 -1.76 2.92
N LEU A 9 9.16 -1.90 2.50
CA LEU A 9 8.76 -1.69 1.10
C LEU A 9 9.03 -0.24 0.67
N GLY A 10 8.66 0.72 1.50
CA GLY A 10 8.91 2.12 1.25
C GLY A 10 10.40 2.43 1.07
N GLU A 11 11.25 1.96 1.98
CA GLU A 11 12.71 2.10 1.91
C GLU A 11 13.30 1.40 0.66
N PHE A 12 12.75 0.24 0.28
CA PHE A 12 13.15 -0.45 -0.95
C PHE A 12 12.77 0.33 -2.21
N LEU A 13 11.61 0.93 -2.25
CA LEU A 13 11.12 1.71 -3.40
C LEU A 13 11.80 3.09 -3.47
N GLU A 14 12.03 3.76 -2.34
CA GLU A 14 12.66 5.07 -2.33
C GLU A 14 14.09 5.04 -2.86
N ASN A 15 14.81 3.92 -2.68
CA ASN A 15 16.14 3.71 -3.25
C ASN A 15 16.13 3.67 -4.80
N ARG A 16 14.96 3.69 -5.42
CA ARG A 16 14.77 3.75 -6.87
C ARG A 16 14.36 5.11 -7.37
N PHE A 17 14.17 6.06 -6.46
CA PHE A 17 13.97 7.44 -6.87
C PHE A 17 15.27 8.00 -7.46
N GLU A 18 15.13 8.95 -8.37
CA GLU A 18 16.29 9.65 -8.93
C GLU A 18 17.15 10.27 -7.82
N ASP A 19 18.45 10.33 -8.02
CA ASP A 19 19.41 10.83 -7.02
C ASP A 19 19.14 12.28 -6.61
N ASN A 20 18.53 13.08 -7.48
CA ASN A 20 18.19 14.48 -7.25
C ASN A 20 16.95 14.69 -6.36
N VAL A 21 16.24 13.63 -5.97
CA VAL A 21 15.08 13.74 -5.07
C VAL A 21 15.57 14.08 -3.64
N PRO A 22 15.19 15.24 -3.08
CA PRO A 22 15.61 15.66 -1.75
C PRO A 22 15.15 14.67 -0.66
N ASP A 23 15.98 14.48 0.38
CA ASP A 23 15.69 13.60 1.51
C ASP A 23 14.35 13.88 2.19
N ILE A 24 13.94 15.16 2.26
CA ILE A 24 12.65 15.52 2.86
C ILE A 24 11.47 14.92 2.09
N LEU A 25 11.56 14.80 0.78
CA LEU A 25 10.53 14.17 -0.06
C LEU A 25 10.55 12.66 0.10
N ARG A 26 11.74 12.04 0.18
CA ARG A 26 11.91 10.61 0.49
C ARG A 26 11.27 10.26 1.83
N ARG A 27 11.54 11.06 2.87
CA ARG A 27 10.92 10.90 4.19
C ARG A 27 9.40 11.06 4.17
N ALA A 28 8.88 12.00 3.36
CA ALA A 28 7.45 12.17 3.19
C ALA A 28 6.81 10.94 2.56
N PHE A 29 7.46 10.32 1.58
CA PHE A 29 7.02 9.06 0.98
C PHE A 29 6.97 7.93 2.01
N ILE A 30 8.05 7.71 2.79
CA ILE A 30 8.08 6.69 3.84
C ILE A 30 6.99 6.95 4.88
N LEU A 31 6.81 8.20 5.31
CA LEU A 31 5.73 8.54 6.25
C LEU A 31 4.36 8.19 5.68
N GLY A 32 4.11 8.50 4.42
CA GLY A 32 2.88 8.13 3.74
C GLY A 32 2.67 6.62 3.66
N ALA A 33 3.74 5.86 3.46
CA ALA A 33 3.69 4.39 3.38
C ALA A 33 3.34 3.71 4.71
N VAL A 34 3.58 4.35 5.85
CA VAL A 34 3.30 3.76 7.19
C VAL A 34 2.11 4.40 7.91
N GLU A 35 1.75 5.64 7.56
CA GLU A 35 0.72 6.40 8.27
C GLU A 35 -0.66 5.73 8.30
N PRO A 36 -1.15 5.04 7.26
CA PRO A 36 -2.47 4.43 7.31
C PRO A 36 -2.66 3.44 8.45
N ASP A 37 -1.62 2.75 8.90
CA ASP A 37 -1.68 1.82 10.04
C ASP A 37 -1.81 2.54 11.40
N TRP A 38 -1.28 3.77 11.49
CA TRP A 38 -1.31 4.54 12.75
C TRP A 38 -2.53 5.45 12.84
N ASN A 39 -3.08 5.81 11.70
CA ASN A 39 -4.19 6.75 11.63
C ASN A 39 -5.53 6.02 11.73
N LEU A 40 -6.08 5.97 12.95
CA LEU A 40 -7.38 5.35 13.22
C LEU A 40 -8.50 5.86 12.30
N ILE A 41 -8.41 7.10 11.79
CA ILE A 41 -9.42 7.67 10.88
C ILE A 41 -9.46 6.88 9.56
N THR A 42 -8.35 6.29 9.13
CA THR A 42 -8.31 5.47 7.91
C THR A 42 -9.15 4.21 8.03
N TYR A 43 -9.34 3.69 9.25
CA TYR A 43 -10.20 2.53 9.52
C TYR A 43 -11.70 2.84 9.34
N PHE A 44 -12.07 4.11 9.33
CA PHE A 44 -13.45 4.54 9.11
C PHE A 44 -13.76 4.90 7.66
N HIS A 45 -12.78 4.86 6.75
CA HIS A 45 -13.00 5.09 5.33
C HIS A 45 -13.94 4.01 4.76
N GLY A 46 -15.02 4.45 4.13
CA GLY A 46 -16.03 3.55 3.54
C GLY A 46 -16.93 2.83 4.56
N TRP A 47 -16.76 3.10 5.86
CA TRP A 47 -17.63 2.51 6.89
C TRP A 47 -19.08 2.96 6.71
N LYS A 48 -19.99 1.98 6.67
CA LYS A 48 -21.45 2.21 6.69
C LYS A 48 -22.00 1.77 8.04
N PRO A 49 -22.97 2.49 8.63
CA PRO A 49 -23.66 2.06 9.85
C PRO A 49 -24.18 0.63 9.71
N GLY A 50 -23.85 -0.25 10.68
CA GLY A 50 -24.23 -1.67 10.66
C GLY A 50 -23.26 -2.60 9.91
N ALA A 51 -22.25 -2.08 9.21
CA ALA A 51 -21.19 -2.89 8.62
C ALA A 51 -20.12 -3.23 9.69
N LYS A 52 -19.52 -4.43 9.59
CA LYS A 52 -18.34 -4.76 10.39
C LYS A 52 -17.23 -3.77 10.04
N LEU A 53 -16.55 -3.20 11.05
CA LEU A 53 -15.32 -2.46 10.88
C LEU A 53 -14.30 -3.42 10.25
N ARG A 54 -14.00 -3.21 8.97
CA ARG A 54 -13.05 -4.04 8.21
C ARG A 54 -11.71 -3.33 8.00
N GLY A 55 -11.49 -2.20 8.68
CA GLY A 55 -10.29 -1.41 8.49
C GLY A 55 -10.18 -0.87 7.06
N HIS A 56 -8.96 -0.85 6.54
CA HIS A 56 -8.65 -0.41 5.17
C HIS A 56 -8.57 -1.59 4.20
N ASN A 57 -9.60 -2.47 4.18
CA ASN A 57 -9.68 -3.52 3.16
C ASN A 57 -9.89 -2.90 1.75
N TYR A 58 -9.56 -3.67 0.71
CA TYR A 58 -9.55 -3.23 -0.68
C TYR A 58 -10.84 -2.50 -1.09
N GLU A 59 -12.00 -3.10 -0.83
CA GLU A 59 -13.28 -2.54 -1.25
C GLU A 59 -13.58 -1.18 -0.61
N ASN A 60 -13.11 -0.98 0.64
CA ASN A 60 -13.30 0.28 1.36
C ASN A 60 -12.34 1.37 0.88
N VAL A 61 -11.11 1.01 0.54
CA VAL A 61 -10.06 1.98 0.18
C VAL A 61 -9.96 2.25 -1.31
N LEU A 62 -10.54 1.41 -2.18
CA LEU A 62 -10.47 1.57 -3.63
C LEU A 62 -10.85 2.98 -4.13
N PRO A 63 -11.94 3.63 -3.64
CA PRO A 63 -12.25 4.99 -4.05
C PRO A 63 -11.19 6.01 -3.60
N ALA A 64 -10.51 5.75 -2.47
CA ALA A 64 -9.42 6.61 -1.99
C ALA A 64 -8.15 6.39 -2.81
N MET A 65 -7.84 5.15 -3.18
CA MET A 65 -6.72 4.81 -4.05
C MET A 65 -6.85 5.49 -5.41
N ARG A 66 -8.02 5.44 -6.03
CA ARG A 66 -8.30 6.13 -7.31
C ARG A 66 -8.05 7.63 -7.20
N ARG A 67 -8.60 8.29 -6.17
CA ARG A 67 -8.37 9.73 -5.94
C ARG A 67 -6.90 10.07 -5.70
N LEU A 68 -6.18 9.24 -4.95
CA LEU A 68 -4.75 9.42 -4.74
C LEU A 68 -3.98 9.33 -6.07
N TYR A 69 -4.26 8.29 -6.86
CA TYR A 69 -3.67 8.10 -8.18
C TYR A 69 -3.94 9.28 -9.12
N GLU A 70 -5.22 9.68 -9.28
CA GLU A 70 -5.63 10.82 -10.09
C GLU A 70 -4.94 12.13 -9.65
N SER A 71 -4.76 12.33 -8.33
CA SER A 71 -4.09 13.51 -7.79
C SER A 71 -2.58 13.56 -8.09
N LEU A 72 -2.00 12.44 -8.49
CA LEU A 72 -0.56 12.30 -8.79
C LEU A 72 -0.27 12.27 -10.28
N GLN A 73 -1.28 11.98 -11.12
CA GLN A 73 -1.13 11.96 -12.57
C GLN A 73 -0.77 13.36 -13.12
N ASP A 74 -0.06 13.36 -14.23
CA ASP A 74 0.24 14.55 -15.06
C ASP A 74 0.97 15.69 -14.34
N LYS A 75 1.57 15.43 -13.18
CA LYS A 75 2.34 16.43 -12.47
C LYS A 75 3.75 16.54 -13.05
N ALA A 76 4.07 17.71 -13.58
CA ALA A 76 5.42 18.02 -14.06
C ALA A 76 6.44 18.03 -12.92
N THR A 77 6.02 18.37 -11.70
CA THR A 77 6.85 18.36 -10.49
C THR A 77 6.04 17.90 -9.29
N MET A 78 6.64 17.08 -8.45
CA MET A 78 6.02 16.55 -7.23
C MET A 78 6.59 17.24 -6.00
N GLY A 79 5.70 17.75 -5.14
CA GLY A 79 6.05 18.35 -3.86
C GLY A 79 5.91 17.38 -2.68
N LEU A 80 6.14 17.90 -1.47
CA LEU A 80 6.09 17.14 -0.21
C LEU A 80 4.82 16.31 -0.04
N TRP A 81 3.67 16.92 -0.28
CA TRP A 81 2.38 16.27 -0.16
C TRP A 81 2.12 15.22 -1.24
N ASP A 82 2.75 15.34 -2.39
CA ASP A 82 2.61 14.37 -3.45
C ASP A 82 3.42 13.11 -3.14
N TYR A 83 4.64 13.25 -2.62
CA TYR A 83 5.40 12.11 -2.12
C TYR A 83 4.72 11.41 -0.94
N TYR A 84 4.13 12.16 -0.02
CA TYR A 84 3.32 11.58 1.05
C TYR A 84 2.10 10.80 0.49
N ARG A 85 1.38 11.36 -0.48
CA ARG A 85 0.25 10.68 -1.14
C ARG A 85 0.67 9.45 -1.92
N LEU A 86 1.82 9.51 -2.58
CA LEU A 86 2.42 8.37 -3.28
C LEU A 86 2.73 7.24 -2.30
N GLY A 87 3.33 7.54 -1.16
CA GLY A 87 3.54 6.56 -0.09
C GLY A 87 2.24 5.93 0.41
N LYS A 88 1.22 6.75 0.63
CA LYS A 88 -0.11 6.28 1.06
C LYS A 88 -0.79 5.38 0.01
N LEU A 89 -0.66 5.72 -1.27
CA LEU A 89 -1.14 4.88 -2.37
C LEU A 89 -0.39 3.54 -2.40
N THR A 90 0.93 3.58 -2.24
CA THR A 90 1.79 2.38 -2.15
C THR A 90 1.35 1.45 -1.02
N HIS A 91 1.03 1.99 0.16
CA HIS A 91 0.49 1.22 1.28
C HIS A 91 -0.78 0.46 0.89
N TYR A 92 -1.77 1.17 0.38
CA TYR A 92 -3.06 0.55 0.03
C TYR A 92 -2.94 -0.46 -1.10
N ILE A 93 -2.10 -0.21 -2.10
CA ILE A 93 -1.82 -1.18 -3.17
C ILE A 93 -1.18 -2.43 -2.56
N ALA A 94 -0.16 -2.29 -1.72
CA ALA A 94 0.50 -3.44 -1.10
C ALA A 94 -0.47 -4.29 -0.27
N ASP A 95 -1.34 -3.66 0.52
CA ASP A 95 -2.35 -4.36 1.31
C ASP A 95 -3.39 -5.07 0.45
N SER A 96 -3.80 -4.49 -0.67
CA SER A 96 -4.79 -5.08 -1.57
C SER A 96 -4.36 -6.46 -2.11
N PHE A 97 -3.06 -6.70 -2.23
CA PHE A 97 -2.50 -7.99 -2.62
C PHE A 97 -2.17 -8.90 -1.42
N THR A 98 -2.78 -8.65 -0.26
CA THR A 98 -2.68 -9.54 0.90
C THR A 98 -4.07 -10.07 1.29
N TYR A 99 -4.21 -11.38 1.41
CA TYR A 99 -5.50 -12.05 1.59
C TYR A 99 -6.37 -11.47 2.72
N PRO A 100 -5.84 -11.10 3.91
CA PRO A 100 -6.68 -10.56 4.98
C PRO A 100 -7.32 -9.19 4.70
N HIS A 101 -6.81 -8.44 3.73
CA HIS A 101 -7.32 -7.12 3.36
C HIS A 101 -8.36 -7.17 2.24
N ASN A 102 -8.94 -8.34 1.98
CA ASN A 102 -9.92 -8.56 0.92
C ASN A 102 -11.25 -9.08 1.47
N GLY A 103 -12.34 -8.80 0.75
CA GLY A 103 -13.70 -9.11 1.20
C GLY A 103 -14.01 -10.60 1.38
N ASN A 104 -13.29 -11.48 0.68
CA ASN A 104 -13.40 -12.92 0.80
C ASN A 104 -12.68 -13.51 2.05
N PHE A 105 -11.94 -12.70 2.82
CA PHE A 105 -11.33 -13.16 4.06
C PHE A 105 -12.38 -13.41 5.14
N ALA A 106 -12.59 -14.68 5.46
CA ALA A 106 -13.52 -15.13 6.51
C ALA A 106 -12.84 -15.40 7.87
N GLY A 107 -11.53 -15.11 7.98
CA GLY A 107 -10.75 -15.39 9.18
C GLY A 107 -11.02 -14.44 10.34
N SER A 108 -10.61 -14.85 11.54
CA SER A 108 -10.61 -14.01 12.73
C SER A 108 -9.43 -13.02 12.72
N LEU A 109 -9.45 -12.04 13.65
CA LEU A 109 -8.30 -11.15 13.86
C LEU A 109 -7.01 -11.94 14.18
N ALA A 110 -7.11 -13.03 14.96
CA ALA A 110 -5.96 -13.89 15.24
C ALA A 110 -5.41 -14.55 13.98
N ALA A 111 -6.28 -14.98 13.06
CA ALA A 111 -5.87 -15.54 11.75
C ALA A 111 -5.22 -14.45 10.87
N HIS A 112 -5.72 -13.23 10.90
CA HIS A 112 -5.12 -12.07 10.23
C HIS A 112 -3.69 -11.84 10.74
N CYS A 113 -3.50 -11.70 12.06
CA CYS A 113 -2.18 -11.50 12.65
C CYS A 113 -1.21 -12.66 12.34
N ALA A 114 -1.67 -13.91 12.37
CA ALA A 114 -0.85 -15.08 12.03
C ALA A 114 -0.41 -15.07 10.55
N TYR A 115 -1.30 -14.65 9.65
CA TYR A 115 -0.97 -14.46 8.24
C TYR A 115 0.13 -13.41 8.07
N GLU A 116 0.00 -12.25 8.72
CA GLU A 116 0.97 -11.16 8.61
C GLU A 116 2.35 -11.53 9.15
N VAL A 117 2.43 -12.29 10.26
CA VAL A 117 3.71 -12.82 10.76
C VAL A 117 4.38 -13.73 9.74
N THR A 118 3.60 -14.55 9.05
CA THR A 118 4.12 -15.44 7.99
C THR A 118 4.56 -14.66 6.77
N LEU A 119 3.75 -13.68 6.37
CA LEU A 119 4.06 -12.78 5.26
C LEU A 119 5.35 -12.00 5.51
N HIS A 120 5.52 -11.43 6.71
CA HIS A 120 6.71 -10.68 7.10
C HIS A 120 8.01 -11.46 6.83
N ARG A 121 8.07 -12.72 7.25
CA ARG A 121 9.26 -13.56 7.02
C ARG A 121 9.57 -13.73 5.53
N ARG A 122 8.54 -14.04 4.73
CA ARG A 122 8.70 -14.27 3.29
C ARG A 122 9.02 -12.98 2.55
N PHE A 123 8.34 -11.90 2.89
CA PHE A 123 8.50 -10.60 2.26
C PHE A 123 9.93 -10.07 2.42
N SER A 124 10.47 -10.10 3.64
CA SER A 124 11.86 -9.69 3.90
C SER A 124 12.86 -10.54 3.10
N GLN A 125 12.63 -11.86 3.02
CA GLN A 125 13.49 -12.75 2.22
C GLN A 125 13.44 -12.44 0.73
N MET A 126 12.25 -12.10 0.19
CA MET A 126 12.07 -11.74 -1.22
C MET A 126 12.73 -10.41 -1.57
N LEU A 127 12.53 -9.38 -0.76
CA LEU A 127 13.06 -8.04 -1.05
C LEU A 127 14.58 -7.97 -0.96
N PHE A 128 15.18 -8.65 0.01
CA PHE A 128 16.64 -8.68 0.21
C PHE A 128 17.30 -9.86 -0.50
N GLY A 129 16.51 -10.80 -1.04
CA GLY A 129 16.98 -11.85 -1.93
C GLY A 129 17.16 -11.34 -3.36
N LYS A 130 17.89 -12.10 -4.20
CA LYS A 130 18.12 -11.78 -5.61
C LYS A 130 16.87 -11.92 -6.52
N THR A 131 15.70 -12.16 -5.95
CA THR A 131 14.46 -12.54 -6.67
C THR A 131 13.44 -11.42 -6.84
N ALA A 132 13.68 -10.23 -6.31
CA ALA A 132 12.76 -9.12 -6.50
C ALA A 132 12.98 -8.48 -7.88
N GLU A 133 12.29 -9.01 -8.88
CA GLU A 133 12.16 -8.36 -10.20
C GLU A 133 11.03 -7.32 -10.15
N ILE A 134 11.27 -6.16 -10.75
CA ILE A 134 10.25 -5.13 -10.87
C ILE A 134 9.51 -5.37 -12.18
N CYS A 135 8.20 -5.62 -12.09
CA CYS A 135 7.34 -5.59 -13.26
C CYS A 135 7.19 -4.14 -13.75
N THR A 136 7.55 -3.91 -15.01
CA THR A 136 7.44 -2.58 -15.66
C THR A 136 6.24 -2.48 -16.60
N ASP A 137 5.41 -3.52 -16.67
CA ASP A 137 4.30 -3.59 -17.62
C ASP A 137 3.03 -2.85 -17.15
N ILE A 138 2.99 -2.46 -15.88
CA ILE A 138 1.88 -1.68 -15.30
C ILE A 138 2.00 -0.23 -15.77
N LYS A 139 1.02 0.25 -16.53
CA LYS A 139 1.00 1.60 -17.10
C LYS A 139 -0.12 2.49 -16.55
N SER A 140 -1.13 1.88 -15.94
CA SER A 140 -2.31 2.59 -15.44
C SER A 140 -2.83 1.99 -14.14
N PHE A 141 -3.75 2.70 -13.49
CA PHE A 141 -4.43 2.17 -12.31
C PHE A 141 -5.37 1.00 -12.67
N CYS A 142 -5.92 1.00 -13.88
CA CYS A 142 -6.74 -0.12 -14.37
C CYS A 142 -5.95 -1.43 -14.42
N ASP A 143 -4.67 -1.38 -14.81
CA ASP A 143 -3.81 -2.58 -14.82
C ASP A 143 -3.64 -3.15 -13.39
N ILE A 144 -3.59 -2.29 -12.37
CA ILE A 144 -3.53 -2.73 -10.96
C ILE A 144 -4.86 -3.38 -10.55
N GLU A 145 -6.00 -2.83 -10.97
CA GLU A 145 -7.32 -3.41 -10.70
C GLU A 145 -7.49 -4.77 -11.39
N GLU A 146 -7.08 -4.92 -12.64
CA GLU A 146 -7.09 -6.18 -13.37
C GLU A 146 -6.19 -7.24 -12.70
N LEU A 147 -4.97 -6.85 -12.28
CA LEU A 147 -4.09 -7.73 -11.53
C LEU A 147 -4.70 -8.17 -10.20
N HIS A 148 -5.39 -7.26 -9.52
CA HIS A 148 -6.07 -7.57 -8.26
C HIS A 148 -7.22 -8.57 -8.49
N GLU A 149 -8.01 -8.39 -9.55
CA GLU A 149 -9.07 -9.35 -9.92
C GLU A 149 -8.50 -10.75 -10.22
N GLN A 150 -7.34 -10.82 -10.88
CA GLN A 150 -6.65 -12.10 -11.13
C GLN A 150 -6.08 -12.74 -9.85
N TYR A 151 -5.71 -11.92 -8.87
CA TYR A 151 -5.21 -12.39 -7.58
C TYR A 151 -6.32 -12.97 -6.70
N MET A 152 -7.55 -12.45 -6.80
CA MET A 152 -8.73 -12.83 -5.98
C MET A 152 -9.41 -14.08 -6.48
#